data_121c84412a0f575839ce5c4a79f6607b
#
_entry.id   121c84412a0f575839ce5c4a79f6607b
#
_cell.length_a   1.000
_cell.length_b   1.000
_cell.length_c   1.000
_cell.angle_alpha   90.00
_cell.angle_beta   90.00
_cell.angle_gamma   90.00
#
_symmetry.space_group_name_H-M   'P 1'
#
loop_
_entity.id
_entity.type
_entity.pdbx_description
1 polymer ?
#
loop_
_entity_poly.entity_id
_entity_poly.type
_entity_poly.pdbx_seq_one_letter_code
_entity_poly.pdbx_strand_id
1 'polypeptide(L)'
;EEMRLLKQSIPEDLPCGIIHGDLYPDNVIGKSGEVLALLDFEEICIESFAMDLVTTYVGFGWKDGLPVPELWNALLAGYESVRPLTDAEHAALPDLHRFAVLAVAAWRYWQFVIHVPGTEHTNRYVEMMKRLDKTLPF
;
A
#
# COMPACT_ATOMS: atom_id res chain seq x y z
N GLU A 1 -16.96 -9.74 -2.86
CA GLU A 1 -17.94 -8.72 -2.43
C GLU A 1 -17.23 -7.42 -2.05
N GLU A 2 -16.28 -7.45 -1.11
CA GLU A 2 -15.55 -6.28 -0.60
C GLU A 2 -14.88 -5.47 -1.71
N MET A 3 -14.07 -6.09 -2.56
CA MET A 3 -13.41 -5.42 -3.69
C MET A 3 -14.39 -4.72 -4.64
N ARG A 4 -15.59 -5.26 -4.79
CA ARG A 4 -16.64 -4.63 -5.61
C ARG A 4 -17.20 -3.38 -4.95
N LEU A 5 -17.36 -3.40 -3.62
CA LEU A 5 -17.81 -2.23 -2.86
C LEU A 5 -16.76 -1.12 -2.91
N LEU A 6 -15.49 -1.45 -2.70
CA LEU A 6 -14.39 -0.49 -2.78
C LEU A 6 -14.28 0.17 -4.17
N LYS A 7 -14.49 -0.61 -5.24
CA LYS A 7 -14.54 -0.04 -6.59
C LYS A 7 -15.66 0.98 -6.79
N GLN A 8 -16.70 0.94 -5.97
CA GLN A 8 -17.81 1.91 -6.03
C GLN A 8 -17.60 3.11 -5.09
N SER A 9 -16.81 2.96 -4.02
CA SER A 9 -16.54 4.02 -3.05
C SER A 9 -15.33 4.87 -3.39
N ILE A 10 -14.31 4.30 -4.06
CA ILE A 10 -13.13 5.04 -4.50
C ILE A 10 -13.52 5.90 -5.72
N PRO A 11 -13.32 7.25 -5.66
CA PRO A 11 -13.62 8.12 -6.79
C PRO A 11 -12.77 7.77 -8.03
N GLU A 12 -13.40 7.77 -9.21
CA GLU A 12 -12.71 7.49 -10.48
C GLU A 12 -11.87 8.68 -10.99
N ASP A 13 -12.12 9.89 -10.47
CA ASP A 13 -11.51 11.15 -10.91
C ASP A 13 -10.38 11.64 -9.98
N LEU A 14 -9.83 10.77 -9.15
CA LEU A 14 -8.67 11.11 -8.35
C LEU A 14 -7.48 11.49 -9.25
N PRO A 15 -6.63 12.44 -8.82
CA PRO A 15 -5.42 12.78 -9.54
C PRO A 15 -4.56 11.53 -9.79
N CYS A 16 -4.25 11.27 -11.05
CA CYS A 16 -3.54 10.06 -11.48
C CYS A 16 -2.31 10.39 -12.34
N GLY A 17 -1.43 9.44 -12.43
CA GLY A 17 -0.23 9.50 -13.24
C GLY A 17 0.56 8.22 -13.14
N ILE A 18 1.83 8.28 -13.55
CA ILE A 18 2.73 7.13 -13.44
C ILE A 18 3.06 6.92 -11.96
N ILE A 19 2.80 5.72 -11.46
CA ILE A 19 3.13 5.27 -10.11
C ILE A 19 4.10 4.08 -10.17
N HIS A 20 4.79 3.81 -9.06
CA HIS A 20 5.63 2.62 -8.93
C HIS A 20 4.78 1.35 -8.79
N GLY A 21 3.71 1.42 -8.02
CA GLY A 21 2.74 0.34 -7.80
C GLY A 21 3.16 -0.72 -6.78
N ASP A 22 4.47 -0.88 -6.51
CA ASP A 22 5.01 -1.90 -5.60
C ASP A 22 6.19 -1.36 -4.75
N LEU A 23 6.06 -0.16 -4.17
CA LEU A 23 7.12 0.44 -3.37
C LEU A 23 7.15 -0.12 -1.94
N TYR A 24 7.74 -1.31 -1.80
CA TYR A 24 7.97 -2.02 -0.56
C TYR A 24 9.43 -1.93 -0.11
N PRO A 25 9.76 -2.29 1.16
CA PRO A 25 11.13 -2.26 1.68
C PRO A 25 12.14 -3.02 0.82
N ASP A 26 11.74 -4.12 0.19
CA ASP A 26 12.60 -4.94 -0.67
C ASP A 26 12.97 -4.23 -1.98
N ASN A 27 12.18 -3.22 -2.38
CA ASN A 27 12.36 -2.42 -3.60
C ASN A 27 13.04 -1.07 -3.32
N VAL A 28 13.60 -0.86 -2.12
CA VAL A 28 14.28 0.38 -1.74
C VAL A 28 15.68 0.10 -1.22
N ILE A 29 16.70 0.70 -1.84
CA ILE A 29 18.06 0.70 -1.31
C ILE A 29 18.27 1.99 -0.52
N GLY A 30 18.55 1.85 0.78
CA GLY A 30 18.85 2.97 1.67
C GLY A 30 20.20 2.80 2.37
N LYS A 31 20.83 3.91 2.71
CA LYS A 31 22.06 3.94 3.51
C LYS A 31 22.10 5.22 4.35
N SER A 32 22.35 5.07 5.65
CA SER A 32 22.54 6.21 6.57
C SER A 32 21.37 7.22 6.58
N GLY A 33 20.13 6.74 6.42
CA GLY A 33 18.93 7.59 6.40
C GLY A 33 18.61 8.22 5.04
N GLU A 34 19.35 7.87 3.98
CA GLU A 34 19.11 8.34 2.62
C GLU A 34 18.62 7.21 1.72
N VAL A 35 17.66 7.49 0.85
CA VAL A 35 17.25 6.58 -0.23
C VAL A 35 18.24 6.75 -1.37
N LEU A 36 18.91 5.65 -1.75
CA LEU A 36 19.92 5.66 -2.83
C LEU A 36 19.34 5.20 -4.17
N ALA A 37 18.40 4.25 -4.14
CA ALA A 37 17.76 3.75 -5.35
C ALA A 37 16.40 3.14 -5.05
N LEU A 38 15.52 3.21 -6.05
CA LEU A 38 14.29 2.43 -6.15
C LEU A 38 14.52 1.32 -7.18
N LEU A 39 13.99 0.15 -6.91
CA LEU A 39 14.14 -1.06 -7.72
C LEU A 39 12.78 -1.58 -8.13
N ASP A 40 12.78 -2.50 -9.09
CA ASP A 40 11.62 -3.31 -9.47
C ASP A 40 10.42 -2.48 -9.96
N PHE A 41 10.57 -1.94 -11.17
CA PHE A 41 9.54 -1.14 -11.85
C PHE A 41 8.60 -1.98 -12.73
N GLU A 42 8.47 -3.29 -12.48
CA GLU A 42 7.63 -4.16 -13.31
C GLU A 42 6.12 -3.90 -13.15
N GLU A 43 5.70 -3.36 -11.98
CA GLU A 43 4.31 -2.99 -11.69
C GLU A 43 3.98 -1.51 -12.03
N ILE A 44 4.89 -0.81 -12.72
CA ILE A 44 4.67 0.59 -13.10
C ILE A 44 3.42 0.73 -13.97
N CYS A 45 2.52 1.62 -13.57
CA CYS A 45 1.25 1.83 -14.28
C CYS A 45 0.77 3.27 -14.14
N ILE A 46 -0.36 3.57 -14.81
CA ILE A 46 -1.10 4.83 -14.59
C ILE A 46 -2.22 4.53 -13.61
N GLU A 47 -2.14 5.12 -12.42
CA GLU A 47 -3.13 4.96 -11.36
C GLU A 47 -3.14 6.23 -10.48
N SER A 48 -4.06 6.30 -9.51
CA SER A 48 -4.12 7.37 -8.53
C SER A 48 -2.79 7.51 -7.78
N PHE A 49 -2.29 8.74 -7.67
CA PHE A 49 -1.07 8.99 -6.89
C PHE A 49 -1.22 8.61 -5.42
N ALA A 50 -2.43 8.78 -4.85
CA ALA A 50 -2.72 8.36 -3.48
C ALA A 50 -2.64 6.84 -3.29
N MET A 51 -2.85 6.03 -4.35
CA MET A 51 -2.67 4.58 -4.31
C MET A 51 -1.21 4.21 -4.04
N ASP A 52 -0.25 4.88 -4.69
CA ASP A 52 1.18 4.62 -4.46
C ASP A 52 1.60 4.95 -3.03
N LEU A 53 1.06 6.07 -2.49
CA LEU A 53 1.30 6.48 -1.11
C LEU A 53 0.79 5.43 -0.10
N VAL A 54 -0.45 4.95 -0.25
CA VAL A 54 -1.00 3.95 0.68
C VAL A 54 -0.35 2.58 0.51
N THR A 55 0.03 2.18 -0.71
CA THR A 55 0.77 0.94 -0.98
C THR A 55 2.14 0.99 -0.29
N THR A 56 2.84 2.12 -0.38
CA THR A 56 4.08 2.36 0.35
C THR A 56 3.87 2.24 1.87
N TYR A 57 2.79 2.83 2.40
CA TYR A 57 2.47 2.71 3.82
C TYR A 57 2.14 1.27 4.23
N VAL A 58 1.47 0.48 3.39
CA VAL A 58 1.25 -0.96 3.64
C VAL A 58 2.59 -1.70 3.80
N GLY A 59 3.62 -1.32 3.05
CA GLY A 59 4.96 -1.91 3.14
C GLY A 59 5.77 -1.44 4.35
N PHE A 60 5.79 -0.14 4.61
CA PHE A 60 6.69 0.49 5.59
C PHE A 60 6.04 0.85 6.92
N GLY A 61 4.74 1.10 6.94
CA GLY A 61 4.03 1.74 8.05
C GLY A 61 3.56 0.79 9.15
N TRP A 62 3.97 -0.48 9.17
CA TRP A 62 3.46 -1.49 10.09
C TRP A 62 4.57 -2.16 10.89
N LYS A 63 4.33 -2.34 12.19
CA LYS A 63 5.22 -3.08 13.07
C LYS A 63 4.40 -4.02 13.96
N ASP A 64 4.80 -5.27 14.05
CA ASP A 64 4.14 -6.31 14.87
C ASP A 64 2.62 -6.42 14.62
N GLY A 65 2.19 -6.23 13.36
CA GLY A 65 0.79 -6.29 12.95
C GLY A 65 -0.06 -5.07 13.33
N LEU A 66 0.57 -3.98 13.78
CA LEU A 66 -0.07 -2.72 14.14
C LEU A 66 0.43 -1.58 13.23
N PRO A 67 -0.45 -0.65 12.84
CA PRO A 67 -0.04 0.54 12.12
C PRO A 67 0.77 1.46 13.05
N VAL A 68 1.79 2.12 12.51
CA VAL A 68 2.65 3.05 13.23
C VAL A 68 2.37 4.46 12.75
N PRO A 69 1.63 5.29 13.53
CA PRO A 69 1.23 6.64 13.11
C PRO A 69 2.39 7.56 12.75
N GLU A 70 3.51 7.44 13.45
CA GLU A 70 4.70 8.26 13.21
C GLU A 70 5.30 8.00 11.82
N LEU A 71 5.24 6.74 11.34
CA LEU A 71 5.70 6.38 9.99
C LEU A 71 4.75 6.92 8.92
N TRP A 72 3.43 6.89 9.17
CA TRP A 72 2.48 7.55 8.30
C TRP A 72 2.73 9.06 8.20
N ASN A 73 2.83 9.72 9.35
CA ASN A 73 3.04 11.17 9.38
C ASN A 73 4.33 11.58 8.66
N ALA A 74 5.41 10.81 8.83
CA ALA A 74 6.67 11.08 8.15
C ALA A 74 6.57 10.86 6.63
N LEU A 75 5.92 9.78 6.21
CA LEU A 75 5.68 9.47 4.80
C LEU A 75 4.82 10.55 4.13
N LEU A 76 3.70 10.91 4.76
CA LEU A 76 2.78 11.94 4.26
C LEU A 76 3.48 13.30 4.18
N ALA A 77 4.18 13.72 5.23
CA ALA A 77 4.90 15.01 5.23
C ALA A 77 5.97 15.06 4.14
N GLY A 78 6.72 13.96 3.94
CA GLY A 78 7.68 13.85 2.85
C GLY A 78 7.02 13.96 1.47
N TYR A 79 5.92 13.25 1.28
CA TYR A 79 5.16 13.29 0.03
C TYR A 79 4.59 14.68 -0.24
N GLU A 80 3.92 15.29 0.73
CA GLU A 80 3.28 16.61 0.59
C GLU A 80 4.27 17.77 0.47
N SER A 81 5.53 17.56 0.86
CA SER A 81 6.59 18.55 0.59
C SER A 81 6.84 18.75 -0.91
N VAL A 82 6.47 17.77 -1.74
CA VAL A 82 6.58 17.81 -3.20
C VAL A 82 5.23 18.02 -3.88
N ARG A 83 4.21 17.30 -3.42
CA ARG A 83 2.85 17.34 -3.97
C ARG A 83 1.81 17.20 -2.86
N PRO A 84 1.09 18.28 -2.51
CA PRO A 84 -0.02 18.20 -1.57
C PRO A 84 -1.14 17.28 -2.09
N LEU A 85 -1.74 16.48 -1.20
CA LEU A 85 -2.96 15.75 -1.51
C LEU A 85 -4.15 16.70 -1.61
N THR A 86 -5.08 16.40 -2.50
CA THR A 86 -6.38 17.05 -2.56
C THR A 86 -7.30 16.55 -1.44
N ASP A 87 -8.37 17.29 -1.13
CA ASP A 87 -9.38 16.85 -0.16
C ASP A 87 -10.01 15.51 -0.58
N ALA A 88 -10.20 15.28 -1.87
CA ALA A 88 -10.73 14.03 -2.41
C ALA A 88 -9.77 12.85 -2.18
N GLU A 89 -8.46 13.06 -2.36
CA GLU A 89 -7.46 12.04 -2.07
C GLU A 89 -7.40 11.73 -0.58
N HIS A 90 -7.41 12.75 0.30
CA HIS A 90 -7.47 12.54 1.74
C HIS A 90 -8.70 11.72 2.14
N ALA A 91 -9.88 12.06 1.61
CA ALA A 91 -11.12 11.33 1.89
C ALA A 91 -11.07 9.86 1.40
N ALA A 92 -10.32 9.59 0.33
CA ALA A 92 -10.22 8.25 -0.26
C ALA A 92 -9.15 7.36 0.40
N LEU A 93 -8.23 7.90 1.21
CA LEU A 93 -7.12 7.13 1.82
C LEU A 93 -7.56 5.84 2.52
N PRO A 94 -8.63 5.83 3.35
CA PRO A 94 -9.05 4.60 4.04
C PRO A 94 -9.45 3.48 3.06
N ASP A 95 -10.21 3.82 2.02
CA ASP A 95 -10.67 2.85 1.03
C ASP A 95 -9.55 2.39 0.11
N LEU A 96 -8.65 3.29 -0.30
CA LEU A 96 -7.44 2.95 -1.05
C LEU A 96 -6.52 2.02 -0.26
N HIS A 97 -6.30 2.30 1.03
CA HIS A 97 -5.51 1.42 1.90
C HIS A 97 -6.16 0.04 2.05
N ARG A 98 -7.47 0.00 2.25
CA ARG A 98 -8.23 -1.25 2.33
C ARG A 98 -8.12 -2.05 1.03
N PHE A 99 -8.20 -1.38 -0.11
CA PHE A 99 -8.00 -1.99 -1.42
C PHE A 99 -6.58 -2.57 -1.55
N ALA A 100 -5.53 -1.80 -1.21
CA ALA A 100 -4.14 -2.25 -1.28
C ALA A 100 -3.89 -3.48 -0.39
N VAL A 101 -4.40 -3.48 0.85
CA VAL A 101 -4.30 -4.63 1.76
C VAL A 101 -4.96 -5.88 1.18
N LEU A 102 -6.17 -5.75 0.61
CA LEU A 102 -6.89 -6.87 -0.01
C LEU A 102 -6.19 -7.38 -1.27
N ALA A 103 -5.65 -6.49 -2.10
CA ALA A 103 -4.89 -6.86 -3.30
C ALA A 103 -3.66 -7.70 -2.92
N VAL A 104 -2.88 -7.26 -1.93
CA VAL A 104 -1.72 -8.01 -1.43
C VAL A 104 -2.13 -9.34 -0.80
N ALA A 105 -3.24 -9.36 -0.04
CA ALA A 105 -3.75 -10.61 0.53
C ALA A 105 -4.14 -11.61 -0.57
N ALA A 106 -4.83 -11.13 -1.61
CA ALA A 106 -5.24 -11.96 -2.75
C ALA A 106 -4.03 -12.50 -3.53
N TRP A 107 -3.03 -11.64 -3.78
CA TRP A 107 -1.79 -12.06 -4.43
C TRP A 107 -1.04 -13.11 -3.60
N ARG A 108 -0.87 -12.89 -2.27
CA ARG A 108 -0.23 -13.86 -1.37
C ARG A 108 -0.97 -15.19 -1.32
N TYR A 109 -2.31 -15.14 -1.32
CA TYR A 109 -3.13 -16.35 -1.37
C TYR A 109 -2.91 -17.10 -2.67
N TRP A 110 -3.00 -16.41 -3.82
CA TRP A 110 -2.73 -17.03 -5.12
C TRP A 110 -1.32 -17.62 -5.19
N GLN A 111 -0.31 -16.85 -4.80
CA GLN A 111 1.09 -17.25 -4.91
C GLN A 111 1.43 -18.44 -4.00
N PHE A 112 1.04 -18.39 -2.71
CA PHE A 112 1.53 -19.33 -1.71
C PHE A 112 0.54 -20.44 -1.35
N VAL A 113 -0.73 -20.33 -1.71
CA VAL A 113 -1.74 -21.38 -1.47
C VAL A 113 -2.08 -22.13 -2.74
N ILE A 114 -2.16 -21.44 -3.88
CA ILE A 114 -2.59 -22.03 -5.15
C ILE A 114 -1.39 -22.40 -6.03
N HIS A 115 -0.49 -21.42 -6.31
CA HIS A 115 0.58 -21.59 -7.31
C HIS A 115 1.77 -22.38 -6.76
N VAL A 116 2.27 -22.05 -5.56
CA VAL A 116 3.40 -22.72 -4.89
C VAL A 116 3.00 -23.15 -3.48
N PRO A 117 2.12 -24.17 -3.34
CA PRO A 117 1.63 -24.61 -2.05
C PRO A 117 2.70 -25.32 -1.20
N GLY A 118 2.46 -25.37 0.13
CA GLY A 118 3.30 -26.14 1.05
C GLY A 118 4.59 -25.45 1.49
N THR A 119 4.72 -24.14 1.24
CA THR A 119 5.83 -23.33 1.75
C THR A 119 5.54 -22.77 3.14
N GLU A 120 6.55 -22.30 3.87
CA GLU A 120 6.41 -21.57 5.12
C GLU A 120 5.57 -20.27 4.97
N HIS A 121 5.39 -19.80 3.75
CA HIS A 121 4.66 -18.58 3.41
C HIS A 121 3.15 -18.78 3.21
N THR A 122 2.64 -20.03 3.29
CA THR A 122 1.23 -20.38 3.01
C THR A 122 0.22 -19.51 3.78
N ASN A 123 0.56 -19.07 4.99
CA ASN A 123 -0.34 -18.27 5.84
C ASN A 123 -0.10 -16.74 5.76
N ARG A 124 0.82 -16.26 4.92
CA ARG A 124 1.15 -14.82 4.86
C ARG A 124 -0.01 -13.91 4.45
N TYR A 125 -0.99 -14.42 3.72
CA TYR A 125 -2.20 -13.65 3.38
C TYR A 125 -3.04 -13.31 4.62
N VAL A 126 -3.04 -14.17 5.65
CA VAL A 126 -3.78 -13.95 6.90
C VAL A 126 -3.25 -12.73 7.67
N GLU A 127 -1.94 -12.46 7.59
CA GLU A 127 -1.33 -11.28 8.18
C GLU A 127 -1.94 -9.99 7.60
N MET A 128 -2.14 -9.97 6.28
CA MET A 128 -2.78 -8.84 5.61
C MET A 128 -4.25 -8.71 6.00
N MET A 129 -5.00 -9.82 6.04
CA MET A 129 -6.41 -9.80 6.44
C MET A 129 -6.62 -9.22 7.84
N LYS A 130 -5.71 -9.51 8.79
CA LYS A 130 -5.76 -8.96 10.16
C LYS A 130 -5.56 -7.44 10.22
N ARG A 131 -5.04 -6.82 9.18
CA ARG A 131 -4.86 -5.36 9.11
C ARG A 131 -6.16 -4.62 8.82
N LEU A 132 -7.15 -5.29 8.23
CA LEU A 132 -8.45 -4.68 7.86
C LEU A 132 -9.27 -4.19 9.05
N ASP A 133 -9.04 -4.78 10.24
CA ASP A 133 -9.75 -4.44 11.48
C ASP A 133 -8.98 -3.43 12.36
N LYS A 134 -7.88 -2.85 11.86
CA LYS A 134 -7.07 -1.92 12.61
C LYS A 134 -7.47 -0.47 12.33
N THR A 135 -7.45 0.35 13.39
CA THR A 135 -7.62 1.80 13.25
C THR A 135 -6.39 2.39 12.58
N LEU A 136 -6.61 3.10 11.48
CA LEU A 136 -5.55 3.78 10.71
C LEU A 136 -5.30 5.19 11.26
N PRO A 137 -4.12 5.79 10.99
CA PRO A 137 -3.78 7.14 11.44
C PRO A 137 -4.36 8.26 10.56
N PHE A 138 -5.20 7.94 9.54
CA PHE A 138 -5.84 8.86 8.59
C PHE A 138 -7.30 8.53 8.42
#